data_59a002e2a8ddc2683f7889d76e429fcf
#
_entry.id   59a002e2a8ddc2683f7889d76e429fcf
#
_cell.length_a   1.000
_cell.length_b   1.000
_cell.length_c   1.000
_cell.angle_alpha   90.00
_cell.angle_beta   90.00
_cell.angle_gamma   90.00
#
_symmetry.space_group_name_H-M   'P 1'
#
loop_
_entity.id
_entity.type
_entity.pdbx_description
1 polymer ?
#
loop_
_entity_poly.entity_id
_entity_poly.type
_entity_poly.pdbx_seq_one_letter_code
_entity_poly.pdbx_strand_id
1 'polypeptide(L)'
;DIYSAFASTVYERPINKNDDPVERFVGKTAILGLGYGMGAQKFKDTLAAGAMGPPVHFTLSQAQNVVNTYRSTYRGIPNLWRKLEDLLKQTLHKDNYGNVYGPLTVAANRLCLPNGMALNYHNLRYSSAGLVYDSRNKTEYTYGGRITENVIQALARIIITDSMLRLDKEHDVALTVHDEIIITSTNINPNATMDKIITDMCIPPSWASDIPLDAEGGYAREYSK
;
A
#
# COMPACT_ATOMS: atom_id res chain seq x y z
N ASP A 1 15.03 -1.92 -9.63
CA ASP A 1 13.80 -1.63 -8.88
C ASP A 1 12.65 -2.52 -9.39
N ILE A 2 11.61 -2.71 -8.60
CA ILE A 2 10.48 -3.60 -8.90
C ILE A 2 9.70 -3.16 -10.15
N TYR A 3 9.68 -1.88 -10.46
CA TYR A 3 8.97 -1.35 -11.63
C TYR A 3 9.67 -1.74 -12.93
N SER A 4 11.00 -1.58 -12.97
CA SER A 4 11.81 -2.02 -14.11
C SER A 4 11.81 -3.55 -14.23
N ALA A 5 11.84 -4.28 -13.13
CA ALA A 5 11.78 -5.74 -13.12
C ALA A 5 10.46 -6.25 -13.73
N PHE A 6 9.32 -5.70 -13.33
CA PHE A 6 8.04 -6.08 -13.92
C PHE A 6 7.90 -5.63 -15.37
N ALA A 7 8.36 -4.42 -15.72
CA ALA A 7 8.40 -3.96 -17.11
C ALA A 7 9.23 -4.91 -17.98
N SER A 8 10.38 -5.39 -17.48
CA SER A 8 11.20 -6.37 -18.21
C SER A 8 10.44 -7.66 -18.53
N THR A 9 9.55 -8.10 -17.64
CA THR A 9 8.67 -9.25 -17.88
C THR A 9 7.62 -8.96 -18.95
N VAL A 10 7.06 -7.75 -18.96
CA VAL A 10 6.03 -7.32 -19.93
C VAL A 10 6.60 -7.17 -21.34
N TYR A 11 7.79 -6.58 -21.44
CA TYR A 11 8.44 -6.28 -22.73
C TYR A 11 9.43 -7.35 -23.19
N GLU A 12 9.59 -8.43 -22.41
CA GLU A 12 10.47 -9.56 -22.71
C GLU A 12 11.93 -9.15 -23.03
N ARG A 13 12.38 -8.05 -22.39
CA ARG A 13 13.74 -7.54 -22.47
C ARG A 13 14.14 -6.82 -21.18
N PRO A 14 15.44 -6.69 -20.88
CA PRO A 14 15.88 -5.87 -19.76
C PRO A 14 15.41 -4.41 -19.91
N ILE A 15 14.85 -3.85 -18.84
CA ILE A 15 14.41 -2.45 -18.76
C ILE A 15 15.26 -1.72 -17.72
N ASN A 16 15.88 -0.63 -18.15
CA ASN A 16 16.71 0.23 -17.31
C ASN A 16 15.97 1.52 -16.93
N LYS A 17 16.11 1.94 -15.68
CA LYS A 17 15.47 3.16 -15.16
C LYS A 17 15.81 4.42 -15.96
N ASN A 18 17.05 4.52 -16.45
CA ASN A 18 17.56 5.71 -17.12
C ASN A 18 17.29 5.70 -18.62
N ASP A 19 17.36 4.53 -19.25
CA ASP A 19 17.29 4.37 -20.70
C ASP A 19 15.88 4.09 -21.21
N ASP A 20 15.01 3.50 -20.35
CA ASP A 20 13.66 3.06 -20.71
C ASP A 20 12.58 3.69 -19.80
N PRO A 21 12.49 5.04 -19.69
CA PRO A 21 11.58 5.69 -18.75
C PRO A 21 10.10 5.43 -19.05
N VAL A 22 9.73 5.22 -20.31
CA VAL A 22 8.36 4.96 -20.75
C VAL A 22 7.91 3.56 -20.33
N GLU A 23 8.72 2.55 -20.62
CA GLU A 23 8.45 1.16 -20.25
C GLU A 23 8.45 0.99 -18.72
N ARG A 24 9.37 1.66 -18.04
CA ARG A 24 9.39 1.69 -16.58
C ARG A 24 8.14 2.35 -16.00
N PHE A 25 7.62 3.40 -16.65
CA PHE A 25 6.35 4.02 -16.25
C PHE A 25 5.17 3.05 -16.39
N VAL A 26 5.12 2.24 -17.46
CA VAL A 26 4.13 1.16 -17.60
C VAL A 26 4.25 0.17 -16.45
N GLY A 27 5.48 -0.27 -16.13
CA GLY A 27 5.74 -1.15 -14.99
C GLY A 27 5.31 -0.55 -13.65
N LYS A 28 5.60 0.75 -13.42
CA LYS A 28 5.18 1.48 -12.22
C LYS A 28 3.66 1.53 -12.09
N THR A 29 2.97 1.90 -13.16
CA THR A 29 1.51 1.97 -13.18
C THR A 29 0.88 0.59 -12.95
N ALA A 30 1.48 -0.46 -13.50
CA ALA A 30 1.05 -1.84 -13.28
C ALA A 30 1.21 -2.26 -11.81
N ILE A 31 2.39 -2.12 -11.24
CA ILE A 31 2.66 -2.50 -9.83
C ILE A 31 1.74 -1.76 -8.87
N LEU A 32 1.59 -0.44 -9.03
CA LEU A 32 0.78 0.38 -8.13
C LEU A 32 -0.74 0.18 -8.29
N GLY A 33 -1.20 -0.15 -9.50
CA GLY A 33 -2.63 -0.28 -9.79
C GLY A 33 -3.14 -1.73 -9.75
N LEU A 34 -2.44 -2.65 -10.42
CA LEU A 34 -2.90 -4.04 -10.54
C LEU A 34 -2.82 -4.79 -9.21
N GLY A 35 -1.94 -4.36 -8.29
CA GLY A 35 -1.84 -4.89 -6.94
C GLY A 35 -3.14 -4.79 -6.13
N TYR A 36 -3.99 -3.85 -6.50
CA TYR A 36 -5.30 -3.61 -5.85
C TYR A 36 -6.50 -3.93 -6.73
N GLY A 37 -6.29 -4.77 -7.76
CA GLY A 37 -7.38 -5.31 -8.56
C GLY A 37 -7.85 -4.43 -9.72
N MET A 38 -7.05 -3.45 -10.16
CA MET A 38 -7.33 -2.67 -11.35
C MET A 38 -7.55 -3.59 -12.56
N GLY A 39 -8.62 -3.33 -13.34
CA GLY A 39 -8.91 -4.05 -14.57
C GLY A 39 -8.24 -3.42 -15.79
N ALA A 40 -8.23 -4.14 -16.92
CA ALA A 40 -7.55 -3.75 -18.14
C ALA A 40 -8.03 -2.40 -18.72
N GLN A 41 -9.33 -2.12 -18.68
CA GLN A 41 -9.87 -0.84 -19.17
C GLN A 41 -9.32 0.33 -18.36
N LYS A 42 -9.41 0.26 -17.02
CA LYS A 42 -8.90 1.32 -16.14
C LYS A 42 -7.39 1.47 -16.25
N PHE A 43 -6.65 0.37 -16.38
CA PHE A 43 -5.20 0.39 -16.59
C PHE A 43 -4.83 1.13 -17.87
N LYS A 44 -5.48 0.81 -19.00
CA LYS A 44 -5.33 1.50 -20.28
C LYS A 44 -5.59 3.01 -20.14
N ASP A 45 -6.71 3.38 -19.50
CA ASP A 45 -7.12 4.78 -19.35
C ASP A 45 -6.15 5.54 -18.43
N THR A 46 -5.63 4.90 -17.39
CA THR A 46 -4.61 5.49 -16.49
C THR A 46 -3.29 5.74 -17.22
N LEU A 47 -2.85 4.82 -18.07
CA LEU A 47 -1.65 5.00 -18.91
C LEU A 47 -1.84 6.16 -19.90
N ALA A 48 -3.01 6.22 -20.56
CA ALA A 48 -3.31 7.28 -21.53
C ALA A 48 -3.41 8.67 -20.90
N ALA A 49 -3.84 8.75 -19.63
CA ALA A 49 -3.90 10.00 -18.88
C ALA A 49 -2.52 10.57 -18.50
N GLY A 50 -1.49 9.71 -18.41
CA GLY A 50 -0.12 10.15 -18.12
C GLY A 50 0.06 10.82 -16.75
N ALA A 51 -0.80 10.54 -15.77
CA ALA A 51 -0.82 11.23 -14.47
C ALA A 51 0.48 11.12 -13.66
N MET A 52 1.28 10.08 -13.90
CA MET A 52 2.54 9.81 -13.19
C MET A 52 3.75 9.63 -14.13
N GLY A 53 3.59 9.99 -15.41
CA GLY A 53 4.61 9.86 -16.45
C GLY A 53 4.08 10.24 -17.83
N PRO A 54 4.81 9.94 -18.92
CA PRO A 54 4.36 10.26 -20.27
C PRO A 54 3.11 9.45 -20.63
N PRO A 55 2.12 10.04 -21.38
CA PRO A 55 0.96 9.30 -21.87
C PRO A 55 1.38 8.10 -22.73
N VAL A 56 0.83 6.92 -22.44
CA VAL A 56 1.06 5.70 -23.19
C VAL A 56 -0.27 5.12 -23.66
N HIS A 57 -0.39 4.89 -24.95
CA HIS A 57 -1.62 4.42 -25.57
C HIS A 57 -1.56 2.93 -25.87
N PHE A 58 -2.25 2.13 -25.08
CA PHE A 58 -2.43 0.70 -25.28
C PHE A 58 -3.80 0.42 -25.91
N THR A 59 -3.87 -0.65 -26.71
CA THR A 59 -5.15 -1.30 -27.01
C THR A 59 -5.67 -2.02 -25.77
N LEU A 60 -6.96 -2.34 -25.74
CA LEU A 60 -7.53 -3.12 -24.64
C LEU A 60 -6.88 -4.51 -24.52
N SER A 61 -6.53 -5.12 -25.64
CA SER A 61 -5.83 -6.42 -25.67
C SER A 61 -4.44 -6.34 -25.04
N GLN A 62 -3.66 -5.33 -25.38
CA GLN A 62 -2.35 -5.10 -24.77
C GLN A 62 -2.47 -4.88 -23.25
N ALA A 63 -3.41 -4.04 -22.81
CA ALA A 63 -3.67 -3.82 -21.40
C ALA A 63 -4.09 -5.12 -20.69
N GLN A 64 -4.95 -5.94 -21.31
CA GLN A 64 -5.35 -7.23 -20.78
C GLN A 64 -4.18 -8.20 -20.64
N ASN A 65 -3.26 -8.22 -21.60
CA ASN A 65 -2.04 -9.04 -21.53
C ASN A 65 -1.18 -8.63 -20.33
N VAL A 66 -0.97 -7.33 -20.10
CA VAL A 66 -0.23 -6.85 -18.91
C VAL A 66 -0.91 -7.28 -17.61
N VAL A 67 -2.23 -7.15 -17.52
CA VAL A 67 -3.01 -7.61 -16.35
C VAL A 67 -2.84 -9.11 -16.10
N ASN A 68 -2.90 -9.92 -17.16
CA ASN A 68 -2.73 -11.37 -17.07
C ASN A 68 -1.30 -11.74 -16.66
N THR A 69 -0.29 -11.09 -17.24
CA THR A 69 1.13 -11.25 -16.89
C THR A 69 1.35 -10.90 -15.41
N TYR A 70 0.80 -9.78 -14.94
CA TYR A 70 0.89 -9.40 -13.53
C TYR A 70 0.32 -10.49 -12.59
N ARG A 71 -0.90 -10.94 -12.88
CA ARG A 71 -1.59 -11.93 -12.04
C ARG A 71 -0.95 -13.30 -12.05
N SER A 72 -0.30 -13.68 -13.16
CA SER A 72 0.45 -14.93 -13.25
C SER A 72 1.82 -14.86 -12.60
N THR A 73 2.50 -13.73 -12.67
CA THR A 73 3.79 -13.49 -12.03
C THR A 73 3.64 -13.40 -10.50
N TYR A 74 2.66 -12.63 -10.02
CA TYR A 74 2.45 -12.37 -8.59
C TYR A 74 1.22 -13.09 -8.04
N ARG A 75 1.14 -14.42 -8.23
CA ARG A 75 -0.03 -15.25 -7.81
C ARG A 75 -0.43 -15.09 -6.35
N GLY A 76 0.52 -14.75 -5.49
CA GLY A 76 0.27 -14.48 -4.07
C GLY A 76 -0.70 -13.31 -3.84
N ILE A 77 -0.68 -12.29 -4.71
CA ILE A 77 -1.50 -11.09 -4.57
C ILE A 77 -2.99 -11.40 -4.81
N PRO A 78 -3.42 -12.02 -5.93
CA PRO A 78 -4.81 -12.45 -6.09
C PRO A 78 -5.28 -13.46 -5.03
N ASN A 79 -4.37 -14.28 -4.50
CA ASN A 79 -4.69 -15.17 -3.38
C ASN A 79 -4.99 -14.37 -2.10
N LEU A 80 -4.20 -13.32 -1.82
CA LEU A 80 -4.42 -12.43 -0.69
C LEU A 80 -5.78 -11.69 -0.82
N TRP A 81 -6.15 -11.23 -2.02
CA TRP A 81 -7.47 -10.61 -2.24
C TRP A 81 -8.62 -11.53 -1.80
N ARG A 82 -8.56 -12.81 -2.22
CA ARG A 82 -9.59 -13.80 -1.83
C ARG A 82 -9.62 -14.01 -0.32
N LYS A 83 -8.45 -14.21 0.28
CA LYS A 83 -8.33 -14.42 1.74
C LYS A 83 -8.86 -13.25 2.55
N LEU A 84 -8.53 -12.00 2.17
CA LEU A 84 -9.00 -10.81 2.89
C LEU A 84 -10.49 -10.55 2.64
N GLU A 85 -11.01 -10.86 1.46
CA GLU A 85 -12.46 -10.80 1.21
C GLU A 85 -13.21 -11.83 2.06
N ASP A 86 -12.71 -13.05 2.16
CA ASP A 86 -13.32 -14.09 3.00
C ASP A 86 -13.19 -13.75 4.49
N LEU A 87 -12.09 -13.11 4.90
CA LEU A 87 -11.92 -12.60 6.25
C LEU A 87 -12.96 -11.51 6.56
N LEU A 88 -13.20 -10.58 5.64
CA LEU A 88 -14.22 -9.55 5.81
C LEU A 88 -15.62 -10.15 5.88
N LYS A 89 -15.96 -11.17 5.08
CA LYS A 89 -17.22 -11.90 5.16
C LYS A 89 -17.45 -12.54 6.54
N GLN A 90 -16.39 -13.02 7.19
CA GLN A 90 -16.47 -13.58 8.54
C GLN A 90 -16.98 -12.56 9.57
N THR A 91 -16.77 -11.26 9.35
CA THR A 91 -17.26 -10.21 10.26
C THR A 91 -18.79 -10.11 10.34
N LEU A 92 -19.51 -10.77 9.41
CA LEU A 92 -20.98 -10.86 9.40
C LEU A 92 -21.52 -11.94 10.37
N HIS A 93 -20.68 -12.83 10.85
CA HIS A 93 -21.10 -13.99 11.67
C HIS A 93 -20.37 -13.96 13.01
N LYS A 94 -21.16 -13.90 14.10
CA LYS A 94 -20.67 -13.78 15.47
C LYS A 94 -19.71 -14.91 15.87
N ASP A 95 -19.94 -16.13 15.37
CA ASP A 95 -19.12 -17.31 15.68
C ASP A 95 -17.67 -17.18 15.17
N ASN A 96 -17.41 -16.25 14.26
CA ASN A 96 -16.09 -15.99 13.72
C ASN A 96 -15.34 -14.84 14.44
N TYR A 97 -15.98 -14.17 15.39
CA TYR A 97 -15.33 -13.07 16.11
C TYR A 97 -14.16 -13.59 16.93
N GLY A 98 -13.03 -12.92 16.83
CA GLY A 98 -11.76 -13.35 17.40
C GLY A 98 -10.87 -14.17 16.45
N ASN A 99 -11.38 -14.60 15.27
CA ASN A 99 -10.52 -15.24 14.28
C ASN A 99 -9.40 -14.28 13.85
N VAL A 100 -8.20 -14.82 13.70
CA VAL A 100 -6.98 -14.07 13.40
C VAL A 100 -6.45 -14.46 12.02
N TYR A 101 -5.99 -13.46 11.27
CA TYR A 101 -5.25 -13.65 10.03
C TYR A 101 -4.09 -12.64 9.94
N GLY A 102 -2.83 -13.13 10.13
CA GLY A 102 -1.67 -12.26 10.30
C GLY A 102 -1.91 -11.27 11.45
N PRO A 103 -1.72 -9.96 11.24
CA PRO A 103 -1.94 -8.95 12.27
C PRO A 103 -3.41 -8.53 12.46
N LEU A 104 -4.36 -9.15 11.75
CA LEU A 104 -5.76 -8.76 11.75
C LEU A 104 -6.61 -9.68 12.62
N THR A 105 -7.61 -9.11 13.31
CA THR A 105 -8.60 -9.86 14.09
C THR A 105 -10.02 -9.50 13.63
N VAL A 106 -10.87 -10.51 13.49
CA VAL A 106 -12.27 -10.37 13.06
C VAL A 106 -13.14 -9.88 14.22
N ALA A 107 -13.94 -8.84 13.98
CA ALA A 107 -14.99 -8.39 14.89
C ALA A 107 -16.22 -7.92 14.08
N ALA A 108 -17.33 -7.57 14.75
CA ALA A 108 -18.57 -7.18 14.08
C ALA A 108 -18.37 -6.04 13.07
N ASN A 109 -18.59 -6.31 11.78
CA ASN A 109 -18.46 -5.36 10.68
C ASN A 109 -17.11 -4.60 10.65
N ARG A 110 -16.03 -5.21 11.14
CA ARG A 110 -14.70 -4.58 11.16
C ARG A 110 -13.55 -5.59 11.21
N LEU A 111 -12.41 -5.15 10.72
CA LEU A 111 -11.12 -5.82 10.89
C LEU A 111 -10.29 -5.00 11.87
N CYS A 112 -9.99 -5.58 13.04
CA CYS A 112 -9.15 -4.93 14.04
C CYS A 112 -7.67 -5.01 13.62
N LEU A 113 -6.95 -3.93 13.86
CA LEU A 113 -5.55 -3.72 13.51
C LEU A 113 -4.66 -3.96 14.74
N PRO A 114 -3.35 -4.21 14.57
CA PRO A 114 -2.45 -4.58 15.67
C PRO A 114 -2.27 -3.47 16.72
N ASN A 115 -2.56 -2.22 16.39
CA ASN A 115 -2.50 -1.08 17.32
C ASN A 115 -3.83 -0.81 18.08
N GLY A 116 -4.81 -1.72 17.99
CA GLY A 116 -6.13 -1.57 18.62
C GLY A 116 -7.15 -0.75 17.83
N MET A 117 -6.75 -0.11 16.73
CA MET A 117 -7.68 0.54 15.81
C MET A 117 -8.41 -0.51 14.93
N ALA A 118 -9.33 -0.07 14.08
CA ALA A 118 -10.03 -0.97 13.18
C ALA A 118 -10.40 -0.31 11.84
N LEU A 119 -10.44 -1.12 10.80
CA LEU A 119 -11.10 -0.80 9.54
C LEU A 119 -12.58 -1.15 9.66
N ASN A 120 -13.42 -0.12 9.71
CA ASN A 120 -14.86 -0.27 9.90
C ASN A 120 -15.59 -0.33 8.56
N TYR A 121 -16.48 -1.31 8.42
CA TYR A 121 -17.36 -1.50 7.26
C TYR A 121 -18.81 -1.45 7.76
N HIS A 122 -19.29 -0.23 8.05
CA HIS A 122 -20.63 -0.04 8.65
C HIS A 122 -21.72 -0.68 7.81
N ASN A 123 -22.63 -1.40 8.46
CA ASN A 123 -23.76 -2.08 7.81
C ASN A 123 -23.31 -2.96 6.62
N LEU A 124 -22.21 -3.71 6.81
CA LEU A 124 -21.70 -4.64 5.80
C LEU A 124 -22.78 -5.67 5.46
N ARG A 125 -23.04 -5.87 4.18
CA ARG A 125 -24.09 -6.78 3.69
C ARG A 125 -23.86 -7.22 2.26
N TYR A 126 -24.54 -8.28 1.86
CA TYR A 126 -24.62 -8.67 0.46
C TYR A 126 -25.69 -7.86 -0.27
N SER A 127 -25.43 -7.49 -1.50
CA SER A 127 -26.34 -6.90 -2.47
C SER A 127 -26.27 -7.65 -3.80
N SER A 128 -27.12 -7.30 -4.77
CA SER A 128 -27.01 -7.81 -6.14
C SER A 128 -25.67 -7.50 -6.82
N ALA A 129 -24.98 -6.43 -6.40
CA ALA A 129 -23.66 -6.04 -6.89
C ALA A 129 -22.52 -6.75 -6.17
N GLY A 130 -22.77 -7.53 -5.09
CA GLY A 130 -21.79 -8.16 -4.25
C GLY A 130 -21.73 -7.56 -2.84
N LEU A 131 -20.57 -7.54 -2.22
CA LEU A 131 -20.38 -7.05 -0.85
C LEU A 131 -20.38 -5.53 -0.81
N VAL A 132 -21.23 -4.93 0.03
CA VAL A 132 -21.39 -3.48 0.16
C VAL A 132 -21.41 -3.06 1.63
N TYR A 133 -21.01 -1.83 1.90
CA TYR A 133 -21.05 -1.21 3.23
C TYR A 133 -21.44 0.27 3.12
N ASP A 134 -21.86 0.86 4.22
CA ASP A 134 -22.24 2.27 4.25
C ASP A 134 -21.04 3.13 4.68
N SER A 135 -20.68 4.09 3.83
CA SER A 135 -19.60 5.06 4.04
C SER A 135 -20.14 6.48 3.98
N ARG A 136 -20.12 7.19 5.08
CA ARG A 136 -20.67 8.56 5.20
C ARG A 136 -22.12 8.59 4.68
N ASN A 137 -22.35 9.18 3.49
CA ASN A 137 -23.67 9.40 2.93
C ASN A 137 -24.02 8.47 1.76
N LYS A 138 -23.24 7.42 1.50
CA LYS A 138 -23.44 6.51 0.37
C LYS A 138 -23.10 5.06 0.71
N THR A 139 -23.73 4.15 -0.04
CA THR A 139 -23.33 2.75 -0.02
C THR A 139 -22.19 2.52 -1.00
N GLU A 140 -21.12 1.92 -0.53
CA GLU A 140 -19.91 1.59 -1.30
C GLU A 140 -19.83 0.10 -1.56
N TYR A 141 -19.49 -0.26 -2.80
CA TYR A 141 -19.11 -1.64 -3.14
C TYR A 141 -17.68 -1.92 -2.71
N THR A 142 -17.42 -3.12 -2.19
CA THR A 142 -16.09 -3.58 -1.86
C THR A 142 -15.79 -4.98 -2.40
N TYR A 143 -14.51 -5.27 -2.60
CA TYR A 143 -14.00 -6.53 -3.14
C TYR A 143 -12.58 -6.75 -2.64
N GLY A 144 -12.05 -7.96 -2.83
CA GLY A 144 -10.77 -8.37 -2.27
C GLY A 144 -9.60 -7.41 -2.52
N GLY A 145 -9.48 -6.86 -3.73
CA GLY A 145 -8.43 -5.88 -4.06
C GLY A 145 -8.55 -4.58 -3.26
N ARG A 146 -9.78 -4.06 -3.10
CA ARG A 146 -10.03 -2.83 -2.32
C ARG A 146 -9.83 -3.07 -0.81
N ILE A 147 -10.23 -4.23 -0.32
CA ILE A 147 -9.98 -4.62 1.07
C ILE A 147 -8.48 -4.73 1.33
N THR A 148 -7.74 -5.34 0.40
CA THR A 148 -6.27 -5.44 0.45
C THR A 148 -5.63 -4.05 0.49
N GLU A 149 -6.07 -3.12 -0.36
CA GLU A 149 -5.59 -1.73 -0.34
C GLU A 149 -5.79 -1.09 1.03
N ASN A 150 -7.01 -1.16 1.59
CA ASN A 150 -7.32 -0.59 2.90
C ASN A 150 -6.44 -1.18 4.01
N VAL A 151 -6.26 -2.51 4.02
CA VAL A 151 -5.43 -3.22 5.01
C VAL A 151 -3.97 -2.81 4.89
N ILE A 152 -3.39 -2.87 3.70
CA ILE A 152 -1.97 -2.57 3.50
C ILE A 152 -1.66 -1.10 3.82
N GLN A 153 -2.51 -0.16 3.39
CA GLN A 153 -2.35 1.25 3.73
C GLN A 153 -2.47 1.51 5.24
N ALA A 154 -3.40 0.84 5.92
CA ALA A 154 -3.54 0.97 7.36
C ALA A 154 -2.31 0.42 8.11
N LEU A 155 -1.81 -0.76 7.72
CA LEU A 155 -0.62 -1.36 8.32
C LEU A 155 0.64 -0.52 8.06
N ALA A 156 0.82 -0.01 6.85
CA ALA A 156 1.92 0.90 6.51
C ALA A 156 1.84 2.18 7.36
N ARG A 157 0.64 2.75 7.54
CA ARG A 157 0.48 3.94 8.40
C ARG A 157 0.80 3.65 9.86
N ILE A 158 0.51 2.44 10.36
CA ILE A 158 0.90 2.03 11.73
C ILE A 158 2.42 2.04 11.87
N ILE A 159 3.17 1.48 10.92
CA ILE A 159 4.64 1.48 10.95
C ILE A 159 5.18 2.89 11.09
N ILE A 160 4.72 3.82 10.25
CA ILE A 160 5.18 5.23 10.29
C ILE A 160 4.77 5.92 11.61
N THR A 161 3.54 5.70 12.08
CA THR A 161 3.10 6.33 13.33
C THR A 161 3.79 5.76 14.56
N ASP A 162 4.10 4.48 14.58
CA ASP A 162 4.86 3.85 15.66
C ASP A 162 6.30 4.40 15.70
N SER A 163 6.95 4.57 14.54
CA SER A 163 8.25 5.24 14.42
C SER A 163 8.17 6.70 14.89
N MET A 164 7.16 7.44 14.44
CA MET A 164 6.91 8.82 14.90
C MET A 164 6.80 8.91 16.42
N LEU A 165 6.01 8.03 17.06
CA LEU A 165 5.81 8.00 18.51
C LEU A 165 7.08 7.61 19.29
N ARG A 166 7.97 6.80 18.69
CA ARG A 166 9.27 6.51 19.29
C ARG A 166 10.20 7.71 19.22
N LEU A 167 10.28 8.34 18.05
CA LEU A 167 11.13 9.51 17.79
C LEU A 167 10.70 10.74 18.58
N ASP A 168 9.40 10.95 18.79
CA ASP A 168 8.82 12.07 19.55
C ASP A 168 9.23 12.09 21.04
N LYS A 169 9.74 10.98 21.56
CA LYS A 169 10.28 10.91 22.93
C LYS A 169 11.63 11.62 23.11
N GLU A 170 12.38 11.75 22.04
CA GLU A 170 13.76 12.28 22.06
C GLU A 170 13.95 13.45 21.09
N HIS A 171 13.00 13.70 20.20
CA HIS A 171 13.08 14.69 19.14
C HIS A 171 11.75 15.43 18.97
N ASP A 172 11.81 16.68 18.52
CA ASP A 172 10.61 17.47 18.20
C ASP A 172 10.08 17.09 16.81
N VAL A 173 9.05 16.24 16.75
CA VAL A 173 8.38 15.88 15.51
C VAL A 173 7.47 17.01 15.06
N ALA A 174 7.81 17.70 13.98
CA ALA A 174 7.05 18.85 13.48
C ALA A 174 5.81 18.41 12.67
N LEU A 175 5.96 17.45 11.76
CA LEU A 175 4.87 16.93 10.92
C LEU A 175 5.26 15.63 10.21
N THR A 176 4.28 14.99 9.60
CA THR A 176 4.49 13.83 8.72
C THR A 176 3.93 14.10 7.32
N VAL A 177 4.63 13.67 6.29
CA VAL A 177 4.18 13.76 4.88
C VAL A 177 4.28 12.37 4.26
N HIS A 178 3.13 11.70 4.05
CA HIS A 178 3.06 10.31 3.58
C HIS A 178 3.87 9.34 4.46
N ASP A 179 5.04 8.92 3.99
CA ASP A 179 6.02 8.03 4.63
C ASP A 179 7.23 8.78 5.18
N GLU A 180 7.20 10.11 5.17
CA GLU A 180 8.24 10.98 5.73
C GLU A 180 7.88 11.45 7.15
N ILE A 181 8.88 11.54 8.02
CA ILE A 181 8.78 12.17 9.34
C ILE A 181 9.73 13.38 9.35
N ILE A 182 9.19 14.57 9.56
CA ILE A 182 9.95 15.81 9.62
C ILE A 182 10.19 16.18 11.09
N ILE A 183 11.46 16.29 11.44
CA ILE A 183 11.94 16.56 12.81
C ILE A 183 12.69 17.86 12.81
N THR A 184 12.45 18.70 13.83
CA THR A 184 13.28 19.88 14.11
C THR A 184 14.36 19.53 15.11
N SER A 185 15.58 20.02 14.90
CA SER A 185 16.70 19.78 15.81
C SER A 185 17.60 21.00 15.90
N THR A 186 18.03 21.33 17.09
CA THR A 186 19.06 22.35 17.36
C THR A 186 20.46 21.74 17.46
N ASN A 187 20.64 20.47 17.09
CA ASN A 187 21.82 19.68 17.38
C ASN A 187 23.04 20.12 16.55
N ILE A 188 24.21 20.12 17.19
CA ILE A 188 25.51 20.51 16.61
C ILE A 188 26.03 19.43 15.64
N ASN A 189 25.58 18.16 15.80
CA ASN A 189 25.98 17.05 14.95
C ASN A 189 24.78 16.44 14.20
N PRO A 190 24.37 17.02 13.06
CA PRO A 190 23.20 16.57 12.34
C PRO A 190 23.35 15.14 11.76
N ASN A 191 24.55 14.70 11.40
CA ASN A 191 24.79 13.37 10.85
C ASN A 191 24.51 12.27 11.89
N ALA A 192 25.08 12.39 13.11
CA ALA A 192 24.83 11.41 14.17
C ALA A 192 23.34 11.35 14.58
N THR A 193 22.66 12.49 14.56
CA THR A 193 21.20 12.54 14.81
C THR A 193 20.45 11.84 13.69
N MET A 194 20.80 12.06 12.43
CA MET A 194 20.19 11.42 11.27
C MET A 194 20.35 9.89 11.30
N ASP A 195 21.57 9.40 11.56
CA ASP A 195 21.87 7.96 11.64
C ASP A 195 20.99 7.28 12.71
N LYS A 196 20.78 7.94 13.86
CA LYS A 196 19.92 7.44 14.91
C LYS A 196 18.44 7.38 14.48
N ILE A 197 17.94 8.42 13.81
CA ILE A 197 16.58 8.49 13.28
C ILE A 197 16.35 7.40 12.25
N ILE A 198 17.25 7.23 11.28
CA ILE A 198 17.17 6.17 10.26
C ILE A 198 17.15 4.79 10.92
N THR A 199 18.04 4.55 11.91
CA THR A 199 18.07 3.29 12.65
C THR A 199 16.73 3.01 13.35
N ASP A 200 16.10 4.01 13.98
CA ASP A 200 14.80 3.85 14.63
C ASP A 200 13.70 3.56 13.60
N MET A 201 13.68 4.26 12.46
CA MET A 201 12.69 4.03 11.41
C MET A 201 12.77 2.64 10.79
N CYS A 202 13.94 2.01 10.84
CA CYS A 202 14.15 0.63 10.35
C CYS A 202 13.77 -0.45 11.37
N ILE A 203 13.29 -0.11 12.58
CA ILE A 203 12.84 -1.10 13.57
C ILE A 203 11.51 -1.71 13.13
N PRO A 204 11.45 -3.03 12.82
CA PRO A 204 10.21 -3.66 12.42
C PRO A 204 9.23 -3.77 13.58
N PRO A 205 7.91 -3.70 13.33
CA PRO A 205 6.92 -3.87 14.37
C PRO A 205 6.86 -5.34 14.85
N SER A 206 6.48 -5.55 16.10
CA SER A 206 6.41 -6.90 16.69
C SER A 206 5.44 -7.86 15.99
N TRP A 207 4.42 -7.31 15.33
CA TRP A 207 3.42 -8.09 14.55
C TRP A 207 3.89 -8.45 13.13
N ALA A 208 5.06 -7.96 12.68
CA ALA A 208 5.71 -8.28 11.41
C ALA A 208 7.24 -8.11 11.56
N SER A 209 7.84 -8.88 12.45
CA SER A 209 9.26 -8.78 12.82
C SER A 209 10.23 -9.15 11.69
N ASP A 210 9.75 -9.80 10.64
CA ASP A 210 10.48 -10.22 9.45
C ASP A 210 10.34 -9.27 8.25
N ILE A 211 9.56 -8.18 8.40
CA ILE A 211 9.43 -7.20 7.31
C ILE A 211 10.74 -6.43 7.14
N PRO A 212 11.32 -6.39 5.92
CA PRO A 212 12.48 -5.57 5.65
C PRO A 212 12.06 -4.10 5.57
N LEU A 213 12.52 -3.29 6.52
CA LEU A 213 12.34 -1.84 6.51
C LEU A 213 13.65 -1.18 6.14
N ASP A 214 13.58 -0.14 5.33
CA ASP A 214 14.69 0.72 4.97
C ASP A 214 14.25 2.18 5.01
N ALA A 215 15.14 3.09 5.36
CA ALA A 215 14.87 4.50 5.46
C ALA A 215 16.06 5.31 4.95
N GLU A 216 15.76 6.42 4.30
CA GLU A 216 16.73 7.41 3.86
C GLU A 216 16.40 8.74 4.53
N GLY A 217 17.37 9.59 4.73
CA GLY A 217 17.18 10.89 5.36
C GLY A 217 18.17 11.94 4.87
N GLY A 218 17.79 13.19 5.05
CA GLY A 218 18.61 14.36 4.79
C GLY A 218 18.26 15.47 5.77
N TYR A 219 19.14 16.45 5.91
CA TYR A 219 18.89 17.62 6.73
C TYR A 219 19.15 18.91 5.96
N ALA A 220 18.35 19.93 6.25
CA ALA A 220 18.48 21.27 5.67
C ALA A 220 17.99 22.31 6.68
N ARG A 221 18.19 23.60 6.38
CA ARG A 221 17.66 24.69 7.24
C ARG A 221 16.17 24.93 7.08
N GLU A 222 15.60 24.44 6.01
CA GLU A 222 14.18 24.53 5.69
C GLU A 222 13.73 23.24 5.00
N TYR A 223 12.44 22.90 5.14
CA TYR A 223 11.87 21.75 4.42
C TYR A 223 11.76 22.09 2.94
N SER A 224 12.39 21.27 2.10
CA SER A 224 12.26 21.31 0.63
C SER A 224 12.20 19.88 0.09
N LYS A 225 11.41 19.69 -0.95
CA LYS A 225 11.24 18.40 -1.62
C LYS A 225 11.94 18.41 -2.98
#